data_76d8532b812eeda4522fbaba5a9c5c8a
#
_entry.id   76d8532b812eeda4522fbaba5a9c5c8a
#
_cell.length_a   1.000
_cell.length_b   1.000
_cell.length_c   1.000
_cell.angle_alpha   90.00
_cell.angle_beta   90.00
_cell.angle_gamma   90.00
#
_symmetry.space_group_name_H-M   'P 1'
#
loop_
_entity.id
_entity.type
_entity.pdbx_description
1 polymer ?
#
loop_
_entity_poly.entity_id
_entity_poly.type
_entity_poly.pdbx_seq_one_letter_code
_entity_poly.pdbx_strand_id
1 'polypeptide(L)'
;MTTIERPEYKVIGTRPVRPDGVEKVTGRAQYGADVHPAGLIYGRILRSPHAHARILSVDTSEAEKHPGVFAVITAKDFPSAEDKMEDLGETAVNLKDALDNILASTKALYRGHAIAAVAALNGHVAEEALAKIKVQYEVLPPVLNVRDAMREDAPLLNEARRTKTLMTGELSDKPSNIATYNKFAGGD
;
A
#
# COMPACT_ATOMS: atom_id res chain seq x y z
N MET A 1 -44.91 26.80 22.14
CA MET A 1 -43.48 26.48 21.90
C MET A 1 -42.99 25.67 23.08
N THR A 2 -42.72 24.41 22.91
CA THR A 2 -42.23 23.53 23.98
C THR A 2 -40.73 23.82 24.12
N THR A 3 -40.33 24.42 25.24
CA THR A 3 -38.92 24.63 25.54
C THR A 3 -38.30 23.29 25.84
N ILE A 4 -37.41 22.79 24.96
CA ILE A 4 -36.65 21.59 25.21
C ILE A 4 -35.60 21.95 26.25
N GLU A 5 -35.78 21.51 27.49
CA GLU A 5 -34.74 21.60 28.53
C GLU A 5 -33.52 20.82 28.06
N ARG A 6 -32.38 21.46 27.84
CA ARG A 6 -31.13 20.82 27.53
C ARG A 6 -30.56 20.20 28.81
N PRO A 7 -30.28 18.89 28.83
CA PRO A 7 -29.67 18.27 29.99
C PRO A 7 -28.31 18.94 30.28
N GLU A 8 -28.04 19.20 31.56
CA GLU A 8 -26.77 19.77 32.00
C GLU A 8 -25.75 18.63 32.06
N TYR A 9 -24.75 18.66 31.17
CA TYR A 9 -23.71 17.65 31.10
C TYR A 9 -22.48 18.09 31.87
N LYS A 10 -21.86 17.15 32.63
CA LYS A 10 -20.64 17.41 33.42
C LYS A 10 -19.38 17.60 32.56
N VAL A 11 -19.34 17.02 31.37
CA VAL A 11 -18.15 17.00 30.50
C VAL A 11 -18.45 17.65 29.14
N ILE A 12 -19.59 17.33 28.54
CA ILE A 12 -20.00 17.92 27.24
C ILE A 12 -20.19 19.43 27.41
N GLY A 13 -19.56 20.21 26.54
CA GLY A 13 -19.60 21.66 26.58
C GLY A 13 -18.52 22.31 27.46
N THR A 14 -17.70 21.53 28.17
CA THR A 14 -16.52 22.01 28.88
C THR A 14 -15.30 22.07 27.94
N ARG A 15 -14.24 22.76 28.39
CA ARG A 15 -12.94 22.82 27.69
C ARG A 15 -11.85 22.22 28.59
N PRO A 16 -11.78 20.88 28.74
CA PRO A 16 -10.71 20.26 29.52
C PRO A 16 -9.36 20.55 28.85
N VAL A 17 -8.36 20.81 29.67
CA VAL A 17 -6.99 20.96 29.18
C VAL A 17 -6.52 19.61 28.67
N ARG A 18 -6.05 19.58 27.44
CA ARG A 18 -5.49 18.38 26.83
C ARG A 18 -4.22 17.97 27.57
N PRO A 19 -4.13 16.72 28.13
CA PRO A 19 -2.99 16.29 28.96
C PRO A 19 -1.64 16.41 28.24
N ASP A 20 -1.59 16.08 26.93
CA ASP A 20 -0.39 16.12 26.09
C ASP A 20 -0.20 17.45 25.34
N GLY A 21 -1.06 18.44 25.61
CA GLY A 21 -1.06 19.70 24.87
C GLY A 21 0.20 20.55 25.11
N VAL A 22 0.66 20.61 26.36
CA VAL A 22 1.83 21.40 26.75
C VAL A 22 3.09 20.90 26.05
N GLU A 23 3.31 19.62 26.02
CA GLU A 23 4.49 19.01 25.38
C GLU A 23 4.50 19.29 23.87
N LYS A 24 3.32 19.22 23.22
CA LYS A 24 3.18 19.51 21.79
C LYS A 24 3.46 20.97 21.44
N VAL A 25 2.86 21.91 22.17
CA VAL A 25 3.03 23.35 21.86
C VAL A 25 4.39 23.90 22.26
N THR A 26 5.10 23.22 23.17
CA THR A 26 6.47 23.61 23.59
C THR A 26 7.56 22.88 22.79
N GLY A 27 7.21 21.96 21.89
CA GLY A 27 8.17 21.15 21.13
C GLY A 27 8.90 20.10 21.96
N ARG A 28 8.41 19.77 23.17
CA ARG A 28 8.99 18.71 24.01
C ARG A 28 8.44 17.31 23.70
N ALA A 29 7.31 17.25 23.01
CA ALA A 29 6.74 15.96 22.59
C ALA A 29 7.71 15.25 21.64
N GLN A 30 7.99 13.98 21.94
CA GLN A 30 8.83 13.13 21.09
C GLN A 30 7.96 12.24 20.20
N TYR A 31 8.28 12.19 18.92
CA TYR A 31 7.63 11.35 17.92
C TYR A 31 8.62 10.32 17.36
N GLY A 32 8.15 9.34 16.60
CA GLY A 32 9.01 8.30 16.03
C GLY A 32 10.22 8.82 15.25
N ALA A 33 10.07 9.97 14.56
CA ALA A 33 11.17 10.60 13.82
C ALA A 33 12.25 11.24 14.71
N ASP A 34 11.94 11.49 15.99
CA ASP A 34 12.88 12.12 16.94
C ASP A 34 13.70 11.08 17.72
N VAL A 35 13.37 9.78 17.53
CA VAL A 35 14.03 8.68 18.24
C VAL A 35 15.19 8.16 17.39
N HIS A 36 16.42 8.35 17.87
CA HIS A 36 17.65 7.95 17.18
C HIS A 36 18.50 7.00 18.05
N PRO A 37 18.12 5.71 18.14
CA PRO A 37 18.91 4.74 18.89
C PRO A 37 20.27 4.50 18.23
N ALA A 38 21.27 4.12 19.03
CA ALA A 38 22.58 3.74 18.51
C ALA A 38 22.45 2.53 17.56
N GLY A 39 23.11 2.60 16.41
CA GLY A 39 23.03 1.55 15.39
C GLY A 39 21.78 1.58 14.52
N LEU A 40 21.00 2.68 14.55
CA LEU A 40 19.86 2.86 13.65
C LEU A 40 20.31 2.76 12.18
N ILE A 41 19.62 1.95 11.41
CA ILE A 41 19.79 1.87 9.96
C ILE A 41 18.63 2.58 9.25
N TYR A 42 18.89 3.05 8.03
CA TYR A 42 17.94 3.86 7.26
C TYR A 42 17.43 3.09 6.06
N GLY A 43 16.12 2.97 5.97
CA GLY A 43 15.44 2.36 4.82
C GLY A 43 15.02 3.38 3.76
N ARG A 44 15.15 3.01 2.49
CA ARG A 44 14.57 3.71 1.34
C ARG A 44 13.94 2.72 0.40
N ILE A 45 12.89 3.16 -0.28
CA ILE A 45 12.10 2.30 -1.17
C ILE A 45 12.18 2.84 -2.60
N LEU A 46 12.59 1.98 -3.53
CA LEU A 46 12.49 2.24 -4.96
C LEU A 46 11.04 2.06 -5.40
N ARG A 47 10.49 3.06 -6.05
CA ARG A 47 9.10 3.08 -6.49
C ARG A 47 8.99 3.15 -8.00
N SER A 48 7.99 2.47 -8.56
CA SER A 48 7.69 2.52 -9.98
C SER A 48 7.33 3.95 -10.44
N PRO A 49 7.95 4.46 -11.52
CA PRO A 49 7.53 5.70 -12.15
C PRO A 49 6.28 5.52 -13.02
N HIS A 50 5.89 4.28 -13.34
CA HIS A 50 4.80 3.93 -14.24
C HIS A 50 3.53 3.58 -13.46
N ALA A 51 2.39 3.97 -14.01
CA ALA A 51 1.08 3.65 -13.44
C ALA A 51 0.67 2.20 -13.70
N HIS A 52 1.12 1.61 -14.81
CA HIS A 52 0.91 0.20 -15.14
C HIS A 52 2.09 -0.28 -15.99
N ALA A 53 2.82 -1.25 -15.51
CA ALA A 53 3.97 -1.80 -16.22
C ALA A 53 4.27 -3.23 -15.76
N ARG A 54 4.70 -4.07 -16.68
CA ARG A 54 5.30 -5.36 -16.35
C ARG A 54 6.75 -5.14 -15.94
N ILE A 55 7.19 -5.81 -14.87
CA ILE A 55 8.58 -5.80 -14.42
C ILE A 55 9.28 -6.96 -15.09
N LEU A 56 10.20 -6.66 -16.01
CA LEU A 56 10.95 -7.68 -16.75
C LEU A 56 12.17 -8.15 -15.96
N SER A 57 12.87 -7.20 -15.31
CA SER A 57 14.00 -7.52 -14.45
C SER A 57 14.24 -6.42 -13.42
N VAL A 58 14.81 -6.81 -12.28
CA VAL A 58 15.34 -5.92 -11.25
C VAL A 58 16.78 -6.38 -10.97
N ASP A 59 17.74 -5.53 -11.29
CA ASP A 59 19.16 -5.75 -11.02
C ASP A 59 19.61 -4.87 -9.85
N THR A 60 19.95 -5.52 -8.74
CA THR A 60 20.37 -4.91 -7.47
C THR A 60 21.87 -4.95 -7.26
N SER A 61 22.62 -5.59 -8.16
CA SER A 61 24.02 -5.98 -7.97
C SER A 61 24.98 -4.82 -7.66
N GLU A 62 24.74 -3.64 -8.25
CA GLU A 62 25.53 -2.43 -7.97
C GLU A 62 25.13 -1.75 -6.65
N ALA A 63 23.84 -1.84 -6.28
CA ALA A 63 23.35 -1.31 -5.01
C ALA A 63 23.87 -2.11 -3.81
N GLU A 64 23.88 -3.44 -3.91
CA GLU A 64 24.37 -4.35 -2.87
C GLU A 64 25.86 -4.14 -2.55
N LYS A 65 26.65 -3.77 -3.57
CA LYS A 65 28.09 -3.50 -3.42
C LYS A 65 28.40 -2.07 -2.94
N HIS A 66 27.39 -1.22 -2.84
CA HIS A 66 27.62 0.17 -2.46
C HIS A 66 28.04 0.28 -0.99
N PRO A 67 29.16 0.98 -0.69
CA PRO A 67 29.68 1.11 0.67
C PRO A 67 28.62 1.67 1.63
N GLY A 68 28.43 1.02 2.77
CA GLY A 68 27.44 1.42 3.78
C GLY A 68 26.03 0.89 3.56
N VAL A 69 25.80 0.06 2.54
CA VAL A 69 24.57 -0.71 2.37
C VAL A 69 24.66 -2.00 3.19
N PHE A 70 23.63 -2.29 3.95
CA PHE A 70 23.50 -3.51 4.74
C PHE A 70 22.68 -4.58 4.04
N ALA A 71 21.62 -4.17 3.34
CA ALA A 71 20.75 -5.09 2.61
C ALA A 71 20.01 -4.36 1.47
N VAL A 72 19.72 -5.11 0.42
CA VAL A 72 18.78 -4.74 -0.64
C VAL A 72 17.78 -5.88 -0.75
N ILE A 73 16.50 -5.58 -0.72
CA ILE A 73 15.43 -6.57 -0.83
C ILE A 73 14.50 -6.26 -2.00
N THR A 74 14.01 -7.31 -2.61
CA THR A 74 13.05 -7.32 -3.72
C THR A 74 11.91 -8.31 -3.42
N ALA A 75 10.92 -8.40 -4.29
CA ALA A 75 9.87 -9.40 -4.15
C ALA A 75 10.40 -10.86 -4.11
N LYS A 76 11.60 -11.12 -4.62
CA LYS A 76 12.22 -12.46 -4.60
C LYS A 76 12.65 -12.92 -3.21
N ASP A 77 12.83 -11.99 -2.30
CA ASP A 77 13.27 -12.25 -0.91
C ASP A 77 12.10 -12.64 0.00
N PHE A 78 10.86 -12.49 -0.48
CA PHE A 78 9.67 -12.95 0.23
C PHE A 78 9.37 -14.42 -0.06
N PRO A 79 8.74 -15.13 0.89
CA PRO A 79 8.25 -16.48 0.64
C PRO A 79 7.20 -16.48 -0.47
N SER A 80 7.15 -17.55 -1.25
CA SER A 80 6.07 -17.74 -2.21
C SER A 80 4.75 -17.97 -1.46
N ALA A 81 3.69 -17.29 -1.90
CA ALA A 81 2.34 -17.50 -1.40
C ALA A 81 1.43 -18.00 -2.51
N GLU A 82 0.54 -18.92 -2.16
CA GLU A 82 -0.52 -19.37 -3.06
C GLU A 82 -1.55 -18.26 -3.27
N ASP A 83 -2.16 -18.23 -4.46
CA ASP A 83 -3.25 -17.33 -4.79
C ASP A 83 -4.57 -17.84 -4.18
N LYS A 84 -4.70 -17.78 -2.86
CA LYS A 84 -5.88 -18.18 -2.10
C LYS A 84 -6.18 -17.20 -0.98
N MET A 85 -7.44 -17.19 -0.56
CA MET A 85 -7.86 -16.45 0.63
C MET A 85 -7.51 -17.23 1.88
N GLU A 86 -6.80 -16.60 2.79
CA GLU A 86 -6.52 -17.10 4.15
C GLU A 86 -7.37 -16.34 5.15
N ASP A 87 -8.05 -17.08 6.03
CA ASP A 87 -8.82 -16.50 7.12
C ASP A 87 -7.88 -16.21 8.29
N LEU A 88 -7.76 -14.93 8.63
CA LEU A 88 -6.95 -14.45 9.75
C LEU A 88 -7.81 -14.14 11.00
N GLY A 89 -9.05 -14.61 11.03
CA GLY A 89 -10.00 -14.43 12.13
C GLY A 89 -10.92 -13.22 11.91
N GLU A 90 -10.42 -12.00 12.00
CA GLU A 90 -11.23 -10.80 11.78
C GLU A 90 -11.44 -10.46 10.31
N THR A 91 -10.54 -10.91 9.44
CA THR A 91 -10.60 -10.66 8.00
C THR A 91 -9.94 -11.77 7.22
N ALA A 92 -10.42 -12.01 6.00
CA ALA A 92 -9.77 -12.89 5.04
C ALA A 92 -8.89 -12.08 4.09
N VAL A 93 -7.64 -12.51 3.92
CA VAL A 93 -6.62 -11.82 3.11
C VAL A 93 -6.05 -12.79 2.08
N ASN A 94 -5.82 -12.31 0.86
CA ASN A 94 -5.02 -13.04 -0.10
C ASN A 94 -3.54 -12.71 0.15
N LEU A 95 -2.78 -13.70 0.63
CA LEU A 95 -1.37 -13.48 0.98
C LEU A 95 -0.51 -13.13 -0.23
N LYS A 96 -0.81 -13.69 -1.40
CA LYS A 96 -0.09 -13.34 -2.64
C LYS A 96 -0.31 -11.86 -2.99
N ASP A 97 -1.54 -11.37 -2.93
CA ASP A 97 -1.83 -9.96 -3.18
C ASP A 97 -1.18 -9.05 -2.13
N ALA A 98 -1.18 -9.47 -0.87
CA ALA A 98 -0.53 -8.73 0.20
C ALA A 98 0.99 -8.58 -0.05
N LEU A 99 1.67 -9.67 -0.41
CA LEU A 99 3.10 -9.65 -0.73
C LEU A 99 3.39 -8.83 -1.99
N ASP A 100 2.60 -9.00 -3.07
CA ASP A 100 2.73 -8.21 -4.30
C ASP A 100 2.50 -6.70 -4.04
N ASN A 101 1.67 -6.34 -3.06
CA ASN A 101 1.45 -4.94 -2.68
C ASN A 101 2.58 -4.37 -1.80
N ILE A 102 3.30 -5.21 -1.04
CA ILE A 102 4.49 -4.79 -0.28
C ILE A 102 5.64 -4.49 -1.24
N LEU A 103 6.02 -5.44 -2.10
CA LEU A 103 6.99 -5.26 -3.19
C LEU A 103 6.47 -5.97 -4.45
N ALA A 104 6.30 -5.21 -5.52
CA ALA A 104 5.78 -5.72 -6.77
C ALA A 104 6.70 -6.79 -7.38
N SER A 105 6.15 -7.98 -7.62
CA SER A 105 6.91 -9.12 -8.19
C SER A 105 6.95 -9.10 -9.71
N THR A 106 5.80 -8.99 -10.36
CA THR A 106 5.66 -9.12 -11.82
C THR A 106 5.12 -7.88 -12.50
N LYS A 107 4.29 -7.09 -11.81
CA LYS A 107 3.64 -5.90 -12.35
C LYS A 107 3.62 -4.75 -11.34
N ALA A 108 3.96 -3.56 -11.79
CA ALA A 108 3.61 -2.33 -11.11
C ALA A 108 2.17 -1.96 -11.48
N LEU A 109 1.28 -1.92 -10.50
CA LEU A 109 -0.17 -1.71 -10.69
C LEU A 109 -0.60 -0.26 -10.50
N TYR A 110 0.28 0.57 -9.97
CA TYR A 110 0.07 2.01 -9.78
C TYR A 110 1.40 2.76 -9.73
N ARG A 111 1.37 4.04 -10.04
CA ARG A 111 2.54 4.91 -9.88
C ARG A 111 2.93 5.01 -8.42
N GLY A 112 4.18 4.71 -8.12
CA GLY A 112 4.66 4.66 -6.74
C GLY A 112 4.61 3.28 -6.09
N HIS A 113 4.18 2.23 -6.82
CA HIS A 113 4.26 0.85 -6.34
C HIS A 113 5.71 0.50 -5.98
N ALA A 114 5.92 -0.03 -4.79
CA ALA A 114 7.25 -0.38 -4.31
C ALA A 114 7.83 -1.56 -5.12
N ILE A 115 9.10 -1.47 -5.51
CA ILE A 115 9.78 -2.47 -6.34
C ILE A 115 10.91 -3.14 -5.57
N ALA A 116 11.69 -2.34 -4.84
CA ALA A 116 12.81 -2.79 -4.03
C ALA A 116 12.96 -1.88 -2.82
N ALA A 117 13.67 -2.34 -1.79
CA ALA A 117 14.04 -1.51 -0.66
C ALA A 117 15.52 -1.69 -0.33
N VAL A 118 16.16 -0.62 0.14
CA VAL A 118 17.55 -0.59 0.58
C VAL A 118 17.60 -0.23 2.04
N ALA A 119 18.41 -0.93 2.82
CA ALA A 119 18.80 -0.59 4.18
C ALA A 119 20.28 -0.20 4.21
N ALA A 120 20.60 0.98 4.75
CA ALA A 120 21.95 1.52 4.75
C ALA A 120 22.29 2.29 6.02
N LEU A 121 23.56 2.66 6.17
CA LEU A 121 24.13 3.36 7.33
C LEU A 121 23.45 4.72 7.58
N ASN A 122 23.03 5.41 6.52
CA ASN A 122 22.32 6.68 6.60
C ASN A 122 21.42 6.88 5.36
N GLY A 123 20.57 7.93 5.39
CA GLY A 123 19.62 8.21 4.33
C GLY A 123 20.26 8.53 2.98
N HIS A 124 21.42 9.20 2.95
CA HIS A 124 22.13 9.54 1.70
C HIS A 124 22.67 8.30 1.01
N VAL A 125 23.35 7.43 1.76
CA VAL A 125 23.84 6.14 1.24
C VAL A 125 22.69 5.29 0.69
N ALA A 126 21.53 5.28 1.38
CA ALA A 126 20.36 4.56 0.92
C ALA A 126 19.83 5.12 -0.41
N GLU A 127 19.79 6.44 -0.59
CA GLU A 127 19.35 7.11 -1.82
C GLU A 127 20.33 6.88 -2.98
N GLU A 128 21.64 6.98 -2.72
CA GLU A 128 22.67 6.68 -3.72
C GLU A 128 22.60 5.22 -4.20
N ALA A 129 22.38 4.29 -3.26
CA ALA A 129 22.21 2.89 -3.59
C ALA A 129 20.93 2.62 -4.39
N LEU A 130 19.79 3.28 -4.06
CA LEU A 130 18.58 3.18 -4.85
C LEU A 130 18.78 3.59 -6.31
N ALA A 131 19.56 4.66 -6.55
CA ALA A 131 19.85 5.13 -7.89
C ALA A 131 20.66 4.13 -8.74
N LYS A 132 21.30 3.14 -8.11
CA LYS A 132 22.06 2.07 -8.78
C LYS A 132 21.21 0.85 -9.13
N ILE A 133 20.01 0.72 -8.60
CA ILE A 133 19.09 -0.36 -8.95
C ILE A 133 18.53 -0.12 -10.36
N LYS A 134 18.73 -1.09 -11.23
CA LYS A 134 18.25 -1.02 -12.62
C LYS A 134 17.00 -1.88 -12.77
N VAL A 135 15.90 -1.24 -13.18
CA VAL A 135 14.64 -1.95 -13.44
C VAL A 135 14.28 -1.82 -14.90
N GLN A 136 14.00 -2.96 -15.55
CA GLN A 136 13.47 -2.99 -16.90
C GLN A 136 11.96 -3.14 -16.86
N TYR A 137 11.26 -2.24 -17.52
CA TYR A 137 9.81 -2.23 -17.59
C TYR A 137 9.31 -2.40 -19.04
N GLU A 138 8.24 -3.14 -19.18
CA GLU A 138 7.33 -3.06 -20.32
C GLU A 138 6.13 -2.22 -19.90
N VAL A 139 6.05 -0.98 -20.42
CA VAL A 139 4.96 -0.07 -20.06
C VAL A 139 3.66 -0.53 -20.68
N LEU A 140 2.63 -0.67 -19.86
CA LEU A 140 1.29 -1.11 -20.23
C LEU A 140 0.31 0.07 -20.23
N PRO A 141 -0.80 -0.01 -20.99
CA PRO A 141 -1.84 1.00 -20.97
C PRO A 141 -2.39 1.15 -19.54
N PRO A 142 -2.36 2.36 -18.96
CA PRO A 142 -2.89 2.59 -17.61
C PRO A 142 -4.40 2.82 -17.67
N VAL A 143 -5.09 2.47 -16.57
CA VAL A 143 -6.48 2.84 -16.32
C VAL A 143 -6.51 3.82 -15.16
N LEU A 144 -6.87 5.09 -15.42
CA LEU A 144 -6.69 6.19 -14.48
C LEU A 144 -7.99 6.70 -13.87
N ASN A 145 -9.13 6.21 -14.31
CA ASN A 145 -10.42 6.56 -13.72
C ASN A 145 -11.37 5.36 -13.65
N VAL A 146 -12.33 5.45 -12.75
CA VAL A 146 -13.25 4.35 -12.42
C VAL A 146 -14.14 3.97 -13.62
N ARG A 147 -14.64 4.95 -14.37
CA ARG A 147 -15.57 4.68 -15.49
C ARG A 147 -14.89 3.92 -16.61
N ASP A 148 -13.65 4.31 -16.94
CA ASP A 148 -12.85 3.59 -17.95
C ASP A 148 -12.47 2.20 -17.44
N ALA A 149 -12.18 2.04 -16.14
CA ALA A 149 -11.87 0.74 -15.54
C ALA A 149 -13.04 -0.26 -15.62
N MET A 150 -14.28 0.22 -15.62
CA MET A 150 -15.49 -0.62 -15.68
C MET A 150 -15.88 -1.06 -17.10
N ARG A 151 -15.23 -0.55 -18.13
CA ARG A 151 -15.52 -0.93 -19.53
C ARG A 151 -15.08 -2.36 -19.79
N GLU A 152 -15.81 -3.07 -20.64
CA GLU A 152 -15.48 -4.45 -21.01
C GLU A 152 -14.15 -4.58 -21.76
N ASP A 153 -13.76 -3.53 -22.49
CA ASP A 153 -12.49 -3.45 -23.25
C ASP A 153 -11.34 -2.82 -22.46
N ALA A 154 -11.55 -2.52 -21.17
CA ALA A 154 -10.52 -1.91 -20.33
C ALA A 154 -9.31 -2.84 -20.14
N PRO A 155 -8.07 -2.30 -20.17
CA PRO A 155 -6.89 -3.06 -19.78
C PRO A 155 -7.03 -3.60 -18.37
N LEU A 156 -6.81 -4.91 -18.19
CA LEU A 156 -6.90 -5.54 -16.88
C LEU A 156 -5.63 -5.26 -16.06
N LEU A 157 -5.82 -4.78 -14.83
CA LEU A 157 -4.72 -4.64 -13.88
C LEU A 157 -4.23 -6.01 -13.39
N ASN A 158 -5.18 -6.92 -13.09
CA ASN A 158 -4.87 -8.26 -12.64
C ASN A 158 -5.78 -9.27 -13.36
N GLU A 159 -5.18 -10.09 -14.22
CA GLU A 159 -5.88 -11.06 -15.06
C GLU A 159 -6.46 -12.26 -14.27
N ALA A 160 -6.01 -12.45 -13.03
CA ALA A 160 -6.53 -13.50 -12.16
C ALA A 160 -7.80 -13.08 -11.40
N ARG A 161 -8.10 -11.78 -11.33
CA ARG A 161 -9.20 -11.27 -10.51
C ARG A 161 -10.52 -11.22 -11.27
N ARG A 162 -11.58 -11.58 -10.54
CA ARG A 162 -12.97 -11.62 -11.03
C ARG A 162 -13.86 -10.81 -10.11
N THR A 163 -14.94 -10.26 -10.67
CA THR A 163 -15.95 -9.57 -9.88
C THR A 163 -16.67 -10.55 -8.97
N LYS A 164 -16.76 -10.23 -7.68
CA LYS A 164 -17.54 -11.01 -6.70
C LYS A 164 -18.89 -10.33 -6.46
N THR A 165 -19.98 -11.07 -6.60
CA THR A 165 -21.31 -10.63 -6.17
C THR A 165 -21.41 -10.81 -4.66
N LEU A 166 -21.57 -9.71 -3.89
CA LEU A 166 -21.52 -9.75 -2.43
C LEU A 166 -22.63 -10.59 -1.82
N MET A 167 -23.83 -10.56 -2.40
CA MET A 167 -24.99 -11.29 -1.85
C MET A 167 -24.92 -12.80 -2.08
N THR A 168 -24.44 -13.25 -3.24
CA THR A 168 -24.41 -14.68 -3.60
C THR A 168 -23.02 -15.30 -3.43
N GLY A 169 -21.97 -14.47 -3.36
CA GLY A 169 -20.59 -14.93 -3.35
C GLY A 169 -20.07 -15.42 -4.72
N GLU A 170 -20.90 -15.36 -5.77
CA GLU A 170 -20.55 -15.80 -7.11
C GLU A 170 -19.46 -14.92 -7.73
N LEU A 171 -18.58 -15.56 -8.49
CA LEU A 171 -17.54 -14.89 -9.27
C LEU A 171 -17.96 -14.77 -10.73
N SER A 172 -17.61 -13.65 -11.38
CA SER A 172 -17.81 -13.48 -12.82
C SER A 172 -17.01 -14.51 -13.63
N ASP A 173 -17.52 -14.92 -14.79
CA ASP A 173 -16.84 -15.88 -15.68
C ASP A 173 -15.53 -15.33 -16.24
N LYS A 174 -15.47 -14.01 -16.46
CA LYS A 174 -14.31 -13.33 -17.04
C LYS A 174 -13.58 -12.50 -15.98
N PRO A 175 -12.24 -12.32 -16.13
CA PRO A 175 -11.50 -11.35 -15.34
C PRO A 175 -12.07 -9.94 -15.46
N SER A 176 -11.96 -9.16 -14.40
CA SER A 176 -12.54 -7.81 -14.36
C SER A 176 -11.75 -6.90 -13.43
N ASN A 177 -11.72 -5.60 -13.73
CA ASN A 177 -11.24 -4.55 -12.82
C ASN A 177 -12.26 -4.18 -11.74
N ILE A 178 -13.50 -4.70 -11.82
CA ILE A 178 -14.53 -4.49 -10.80
C ILE A 178 -14.33 -5.55 -9.71
N ALA A 179 -13.99 -5.12 -8.51
CA ALA A 179 -13.72 -6.03 -7.40
C ALA A 179 -15.00 -6.71 -6.91
N THR A 180 -16.05 -5.91 -6.67
CA THR A 180 -17.32 -6.40 -6.13
C THR A 180 -18.49 -5.72 -6.81
N TYR A 181 -19.60 -6.45 -6.92
CA TYR A 181 -20.88 -5.95 -7.39
C TYR A 181 -21.98 -6.30 -6.41
N ASN A 182 -22.90 -5.37 -6.23
CA ASN A 182 -24.10 -5.62 -5.45
C ASN A 182 -25.28 -4.88 -6.06
N LYS A 183 -26.44 -5.53 -6.06
CA LYS A 183 -27.69 -4.94 -6.55
C LYS A 183 -28.75 -5.02 -5.46
N PHE A 184 -29.26 -3.88 -5.09
CA PHE A 184 -30.44 -3.78 -4.24
C PHE A 184 -31.63 -3.38 -5.10
N ALA A 185 -32.73 -4.06 -4.91
CA ALA A 185 -34.01 -3.73 -5.52
C ALA A 185 -35.08 -3.73 -4.41
N GLY A 186 -35.94 -2.74 -4.42
CA GLY A 186 -37.05 -2.61 -3.49
C GLY A 186 -38.19 -1.81 -4.14
N GLY A 187 -39.42 -2.10 -3.76
CA GLY A 187 -40.61 -1.55 -4.36
C GLY A 187 -41.25 -2.51 -5.37
N ASP A 188 -42.52 -2.24 -5.72
CA ASP A 188 -43.31 -3.00 -6.69
C ASP A 188 -42.88 -2.68 -8.13
#